data_30223bde05e4e9a804e64f3d93dfe07a
#
_entry.id   30223bde05e4e9a804e64f3d93dfe07a
#
_cell.length_a   1.000
_cell.length_b   1.000
_cell.length_c   1.000
_cell.angle_alpha   90.00
_cell.angle_beta   90.00
_cell.angle_gamma   90.00
#
_symmetry.space_group_name_H-M   'P 1'
#
loop_
_entity.id
_entity.type
_entity.pdbx_description
1 polymer ?
#
loop_
_entity_poly.entity_id
_entity_poly.type
_entity_poly.pdbx_seq_one_letter_code
_entity_poly.pdbx_strand_id
1 'polypeptide(L)'
;MFDMNEWGQVTVRSQEEWDALMRRKPAGARFARIDAPATETIRLLYSDNGLSVIVAGESSVATLGVDVRACDNARVRASGVCIVSAQENVRVWARDRVVVRAGDDVRVWASGTCVVYARENATVWAGSIVTVYKETRFGPFRGRVQGGRVVVKRDADEMTGEQWCRTALVHVDEDGMAHLFKATDSEGVSHRGGVYRVGEVVDDSENWKGDRFFGGGLHVSPSPSMALARSQLDEWKGVRFFEVTCPVSELVSISDDVCKAPRLRVVREVDSWGDPL
;
A
#
# COMPACT_ATOMS: atom_id res chain seq x y z
N MET A 1 6.65 -23.41 25.70
CA MET A 1 5.21 -23.03 25.51
C MET A 1 5.23 -21.55 25.13
N PHE A 2 4.59 -21.16 24.03
CA PHE A 2 4.60 -19.75 23.61
C PHE A 2 3.63 -18.93 24.46
N ASP A 3 4.05 -17.72 24.81
CA ASP A 3 3.22 -16.71 25.44
C ASP A 3 2.38 -16.03 24.31
N MET A 4 1.11 -16.43 24.19
CA MET A 4 0.20 -15.93 23.16
C MET A 4 -0.98 -15.25 23.84
N ASN A 5 -1.22 -13.98 23.48
CA ASN A 5 -2.35 -13.21 23.99
C ASN A 5 -3.68 -13.57 23.28
N GLU A 6 -4.78 -12.98 23.75
CA GLU A 6 -6.13 -13.18 23.21
C GLU A 6 -6.29 -12.76 21.72
N TRP A 7 -5.41 -11.90 21.21
CA TRP A 7 -5.39 -11.42 19.83
C TRP A 7 -4.60 -12.31 18.87
N GLY A 8 -4.05 -13.44 19.38
CA GLY A 8 -3.20 -14.34 18.60
C GLY A 8 -1.79 -13.79 18.35
N GLN A 9 -1.30 -12.89 19.21
CA GLN A 9 0.05 -12.37 19.16
C GLN A 9 0.97 -13.20 20.05
N VAL A 10 2.06 -13.72 19.48
CA VAL A 10 3.14 -14.40 20.16
C VAL A 10 4.31 -13.43 20.37
N THR A 11 4.81 -13.32 21.60
CA THR A 11 6.02 -12.53 21.88
C THR A 11 7.27 -13.41 21.73
N VAL A 12 8.25 -12.88 21.02
CA VAL A 12 9.54 -13.52 20.70
C VAL A 12 10.66 -12.64 21.25
N ARG A 13 11.52 -13.19 22.08
CA ARG A 13 12.61 -12.48 22.77
C ARG A 13 14.01 -12.95 22.38
N SER A 14 14.11 -14.06 21.60
CA SER A 14 15.37 -14.60 21.13
C SER A 14 15.25 -15.27 19.76
N GLN A 15 16.40 -15.51 19.10
CA GLN A 15 16.46 -16.29 17.86
C GLN A 15 15.90 -17.70 18.05
N GLU A 16 16.18 -18.33 19.18
CA GLU A 16 15.69 -19.68 19.47
C GLU A 16 14.16 -19.72 19.52
N GLU A 17 13.55 -18.74 20.19
CA GLU A 17 12.06 -18.60 20.23
C GLU A 17 11.48 -18.35 18.85
N TRP A 18 12.11 -17.52 18.02
CA TRP A 18 11.71 -17.32 16.63
C TRP A 18 11.76 -18.62 15.85
N ASP A 19 12.88 -19.33 15.89
CA ASP A 19 13.05 -20.59 15.17
C ASP A 19 12.06 -21.67 15.66
N ALA A 20 11.76 -21.69 16.95
CA ALA A 20 10.74 -22.57 17.51
C ALA A 20 9.34 -22.21 17.01
N LEU A 21 9.00 -20.91 16.91
CA LEU A 21 7.74 -20.42 16.37
C LEU A 21 7.59 -20.81 14.90
N MET A 22 8.65 -20.69 14.10
CA MET A 22 8.64 -21.06 12.68
C MET A 22 8.49 -22.57 12.48
N ARG A 23 9.08 -23.39 13.35
CA ARG A 23 8.91 -24.86 13.30
C ARG A 23 7.53 -25.33 13.76
N ARG A 24 6.92 -24.63 14.71
CA ARG A 24 5.69 -25.11 15.37
C ARG A 24 4.77 -23.95 15.76
N LYS A 25 4.20 -23.33 14.73
CA LYS A 25 3.25 -22.22 14.91
C LYS A 25 2.05 -22.66 15.77
N PRO A 26 1.74 -21.97 16.88
CA PRO A 26 0.53 -22.24 17.65
C PRO A 26 -0.74 -22.01 16.82
N ALA A 27 -1.75 -22.84 17.05
CA ALA A 27 -3.07 -22.62 16.44
C ALA A 27 -3.61 -21.24 16.86
N GLY A 28 -4.10 -20.47 15.89
CA GLY A 28 -4.61 -19.11 16.12
C GLY A 28 -3.56 -18.00 16.17
N ALA A 29 -2.25 -18.30 16.07
CA ALA A 29 -1.22 -17.27 15.97
C ALA A 29 -1.35 -16.49 14.65
N ARG A 30 -1.49 -15.17 14.78
CA ARG A 30 -1.62 -14.22 13.65
C ARG A 30 -0.48 -13.23 13.58
N PHE A 31 0.11 -12.91 14.73
CA PHE A 31 1.16 -11.90 14.87
C PHE A 31 2.35 -12.47 15.63
N ALA A 32 3.55 -12.10 15.24
CA ALA A 32 4.76 -12.28 16.01
C ALA A 32 5.29 -10.89 16.41
N ARG A 33 5.35 -10.62 17.72
CA ARG A 33 5.98 -9.42 18.27
C ARG A 33 7.39 -9.75 18.68
N ILE A 34 8.36 -9.16 18.03
CA ILE A 34 9.78 -9.24 18.41
C ILE A 34 10.05 -8.17 19.47
N ASP A 35 10.40 -8.61 20.66
CA ASP A 35 10.75 -7.78 21.82
C ASP A 35 12.04 -8.32 22.45
N ALA A 36 13.08 -8.38 21.64
CA ALA A 36 14.38 -8.94 21.99
C ALA A 36 15.33 -7.84 22.55
N PRO A 37 16.32 -8.21 23.38
CA PRO A 37 17.32 -7.26 23.85
C PRO A 37 18.09 -6.62 22.69
N ALA A 38 18.48 -5.36 22.82
CA ALA A 38 19.22 -4.61 21.78
C ALA A 38 20.57 -5.27 21.38
N THR A 39 21.08 -6.15 22.21
CA THR A 39 22.33 -6.91 21.98
C THR A 39 22.16 -8.10 21.06
N GLU A 40 20.94 -8.53 20.82
CA GLU A 40 20.61 -9.67 19.94
C GLU A 40 19.95 -9.18 18.64
N THR A 41 20.37 -9.76 17.50
CA THR A 41 19.72 -9.51 16.21
C THR A 41 18.96 -10.77 15.78
N ILE A 42 17.63 -10.68 15.75
CA ILE A 42 16.77 -11.77 15.28
C ILE A 42 16.76 -11.81 13.77
N ARG A 43 17.07 -12.97 13.19
CA ARG A 43 17.08 -13.20 11.74
C ARG A 43 15.74 -13.76 11.28
N LEU A 44 15.04 -13.01 10.46
CA LEU A 44 13.76 -13.38 9.87
C LEU A 44 14.00 -13.85 8.44
N LEU A 45 13.95 -15.13 8.20
CA LEU A 45 14.14 -15.73 6.88
C LEU A 45 12.81 -16.29 6.40
N TYR A 46 12.33 -15.85 5.24
CA TYR A 46 11.12 -16.29 4.54
C TYR A 46 10.02 -16.83 5.46
N SER A 47 8.97 -16.06 5.71
CA SER A 47 7.82 -16.56 6.47
C SER A 47 6.63 -16.77 5.52
N ASP A 48 6.46 -17.98 5.02
CA ASP A 48 5.21 -18.40 4.35
C ASP A 48 4.07 -18.70 5.33
N ASN A 49 4.32 -18.44 6.62
CA ASN A 49 3.41 -18.89 7.69
C ASN A 49 2.22 -17.94 7.93
N GLY A 50 2.03 -16.90 7.12
CA GLY A 50 0.93 -15.95 7.28
C GLY A 50 0.97 -15.17 8.60
N LEU A 51 2.15 -15.01 9.22
CA LEU A 51 2.35 -14.18 10.41
C LEU A 51 2.71 -12.76 10.01
N SER A 52 2.01 -11.78 10.58
CA SER A 52 2.45 -10.38 10.55
C SER A 52 3.51 -10.16 11.62
N VAL A 53 4.68 -9.66 11.23
CA VAL A 53 5.81 -9.43 12.17
C VAL A 53 5.82 -7.98 12.63
N ILE A 54 5.82 -7.79 13.95
CA ILE A 54 5.95 -6.49 14.61
C ILE A 54 7.28 -6.47 15.35
N VAL A 55 8.09 -5.44 15.13
CA VAL A 55 9.38 -5.23 15.80
C VAL A 55 9.26 -4.01 16.68
N ALA A 56 9.48 -4.17 17.98
CA ALA A 56 9.23 -3.12 18.96
C ALA A 56 10.39 -2.95 19.94
N GLY A 57 10.30 -1.91 20.78
CA GLY A 57 11.31 -1.61 21.80
C GLY A 57 12.66 -1.20 21.17
N GLU A 58 13.75 -1.74 21.69
CA GLU A 58 15.10 -1.56 21.16
C GLU A 58 15.56 -2.73 20.28
N SER A 59 14.62 -3.59 19.88
CA SER A 59 14.90 -4.84 19.16
C SER A 59 15.63 -4.60 17.84
N SER A 60 16.52 -5.52 17.50
CA SER A 60 17.25 -5.53 16.23
C SER A 60 16.82 -6.75 15.40
N VAL A 61 16.41 -6.52 14.16
CA VAL A 61 16.07 -7.62 13.24
C VAL A 61 16.83 -7.51 11.92
N ALA A 62 17.15 -8.67 11.35
CA ALA A 62 17.62 -8.79 9.98
C ALA A 62 16.58 -9.63 9.20
N THR A 63 15.92 -9.04 8.20
CA THR A 63 14.89 -9.71 7.42
C THR A 63 15.34 -9.93 5.98
N LEU A 64 15.01 -11.10 5.44
CA LEU A 64 15.18 -11.46 4.04
C LEU A 64 13.83 -11.94 3.48
N GLY A 65 13.15 -11.07 2.73
CA GLY A 65 11.86 -11.40 2.11
C GLY A 65 10.68 -11.50 3.08
N VAL A 66 10.81 -10.98 4.32
CA VAL A 66 9.72 -10.95 5.31
C VAL A 66 9.28 -9.51 5.54
N ASP A 67 7.98 -9.26 5.42
CA ASP A 67 7.38 -7.96 5.71
C ASP A 67 7.37 -7.70 7.21
N VAL A 68 7.76 -6.49 7.61
CA VAL A 68 7.81 -6.10 9.02
C VAL A 68 7.17 -4.74 9.27
N ARG A 69 6.51 -4.61 10.43
CA ARG A 69 6.14 -3.33 11.02
C ARG A 69 7.08 -3.05 12.19
N ALA A 70 7.71 -1.89 12.19
CA ALA A 70 8.65 -1.51 13.23
C ALA A 70 8.22 -0.22 13.92
N CYS A 71 8.34 -0.17 15.24
CA CYS A 71 8.01 0.98 16.08
C CYS A 71 9.05 1.18 17.19
N ASP A 72 8.86 2.20 18.01
CA ASP A 72 9.73 2.62 19.11
C ASP A 72 11.16 2.97 18.63
N ASN A 73 12.17 2.29 19.16
CA ASN A 73 13.58 2.49 18.80
C ASN A 73 14.18 1.31 18.03
N ALA A 74 13.34 0.50 17.37
CA ALA A 74 13.75 -0.71 16.70
C ALA A 74 14.76 -0.46 15.55
N ARG A 75 15.55 -1.49 15.25
CA ARG A 75 16.54 -1.49 14.17
C ARG A 75 16.23 -2.60 13.19
N VAL A 76 16.02 -2.24 11.91
CA VAL A 76 15.65 -3.19 10.86
C VAL A 76 16.70 -3.19 9.75
N ARG A 77 17.27 -4.34 9.46
CA ARG A 77 18.10 -4.58 8.27
C ARG A 77 17.29 -5.45 7.30
N ALA A 78 16.83 -4.85 6.22
CA ALA A 78 15.96 -5.52 5.26
C ALA A 78 16.65 -5.74 3.91
N SER A 79 16.46 -6.93 3.33
CA SER A 79 16.96 -7.27 2.00
C SER A 79 16.00 -8.21 1.25
N GLY A 80 16.24 -8.40 -0.04
CA GLY A 80 15.34 -9.16 -0.92
C GLY A 80 14.12 -8.35 -1.34
N VAL A 81 12.96 -9.01 -1.38
CA VAL A 81 11.67 -8.39 -1.73
C VAL A 81 10.78 -8.39 -0.50
N CYS A 82 10.66 -7.26 0.17
CA CYS A 82 9.81 -7.12 1.35
C CYS A 82 9.39 -5.67 1.59
N ILE A 83 8.42 -5.48 2.47
CA ILE A 83 7.93 -4.18 2.90
C ILE A 83 8.32 -3.95 4.36
N VAL A 84 8.92 -2.79 4.63
CA VAL A 84 9.19 -2.31 5.99
C VAL A 84 8.32 -1.08 6.25
N SER A 85 7.36 -1.20 7.16
CA SER A 85 6.57 -0.05 7.64
C SER A 85 7.14 0.38 8.99
N ALA A 86 7.74 1.56 9.04
CA ALA A 86 8.48 2.09 10.20
C ALA A 86 7.88 3.40 10.69
N GLN A 87 7.75 3.55 12.00
CA GLN A 87 7.25 4.74 12.69
C GLN A 87 8.14 5.08 13.88
N GLU A 88 7.94 6.27 14.45
CA GLU A 88 8.68 6.77 15.62
C GLU A 88 10.20 6.93 15.35
N ASN A 89 11.09 6.35 16.18
CA ASN A 89 12.53 6.53 16.08
C ASN A 89 13.27 5.35 15.41
N VAL A 90 12.57 4.57 14.60
CA VAL A 90 13.11 3.37 13.95
C VAL A 90 14.26 3.69 13.01
N ARG A 91 15.24 2.79 12.97
CA ARG A 91 16.35 2.84 12.02
C ARG A 91 16.26 1.69 11.05
N VAL A 92 16.22 2.00 9.74
CA VAL A 92 16.07 1.02 8.65
C VAL A 92 17.27 1.05 7.73
N TRP A 93 17.90 -0.10 7.52
CA TRP A 93 18.87 -0.33 6.46
C TRP A 93 18.24 -1.24 5.43
N ALA A 94 17.93 -0.69 4.25
CA ALA A 94 17.25 -1.38 3.16
C ALA A 94 18.17 -1.56 1.95
N ARG A 95 18.15 -2.74 1.33
CA ARG A 95 18.86 -3.02 0.08
C ARG A 95 18.05 -3.94 -0.83
N ASP A 96 18.48 -4.07 -2.07
CA ASP A 96 17.84 -4.84 -3.14
C ASP A 96 16.51 -4.21 -3.57
N ARG A 97 15.36 -4.87 -3.38
CA ARG A 97 14.02 -4.43 -3.81
C ARG A 97 13.08 -4.20 -2.62
N VAL A 98 13.60 -3.63 -1.55
CA VAL A 98 12.80 -3.34 -0.35
C VAL A 98 11.96 -2.08 -0.57
N VAL A 99 10.70 -2.13 -0.16
CA VAL A 99 9.82 -0.97 -0.04
C VAL A 99 9.80 -0.52 1.41
N VAL A 100 10.20 0.73 1.68
CA VAL A 100 10.17 1.31 3.02
C VAL A 100 9.10 2.39 3.09
N ARG A 101 8.20 2.29 4.08
CA ARG A 101 7.26 3.35 4.45
C ARG A 101 7.72 3.93 5.78
N ALA A 102 8.27 5.14 5.73
CA ALA A 102 8.90 5.80 6.87
C ALA A 102 8.10 7.04 7.29
N GLY A 103 7.58 7.03 8.52
CA GLY A 103 6.91 8.17 9.15
C GLY A 103 7.70 8.72 10.34
N ASP A 104 7.17 9.72 11.02
CA ASP A 104 7.76 10.34 12.21
C ASP A 104 9.27 10.67 12.06
N ASP A 105 10.09 10.27 13.03
CA ASP A 105 11.55 10.52 13.06
C ASP A 105 12.37 9.33 12.53
N VAL A 106 11.80 8.48 11.68
CA VAL A 106 12.46 7.31 11.09
C VAL A 106 13.70 7.70 10.29
N ARG A 107 14.76 6.91 10.45
CA ARG A 107 16.01 7.06 9.69
C ARG A 107 16.21 5.90 8.75
N VAL A 108 16.33 6.17 7.44
CA VAL A 108 16.45 5.15 6.40
C VAL A 108 17.77 5.29 5.65
N TRP A 109 18.52 4.21 5.55
CA TRP A 109 19.65 4.06 4.64
C TRP A 109 19.24 3.05 3.57
N ALA A 110 19.03 3.52 2.33
CA ALA A 110 18.54 2.69 1.24
C ALA A 110 19.55 2.57 0.10
N SER A 111 19.71 1.37 -0.44
CA SER A 111 20.57 1.08 -1.58
C SER A 111 19.91 0.04 -2.52
N GLY A 112 20.49 -0.19 -3.72
CA GLY A 112 19.84 -1.03 -4.71
C GLY A 112 18.61 -0.35 -5.32
N THR A 113 17.62 -1.11 -5.75
CA THR A 113 16.38 -0.63 -6.38
C THR A 113 15.25 -0.43 -5.37
N CYS A 114 15.60 0.00 -4.15
CA CYS A 114 14.60 0.29 -3.11
C CYS A 114 13.69 1.44 -3.49
N VAL A 115 12.48 1.39 -2.92
CA VAL A 115 11.50 2.48 -2.96
C VAL A 115 11.24 2.94 -1.54
N VAL A 116 11.37 4.23 -1.26
CA VAL A 116 11.15 4.82 0.06
C VAL A 116 10.00 5.82 -0.02
N TYR A 117 8.95 5.60 0.75
CA TYR A 117 7.89 6.57 0.99
C TYR A 117 8.20 7.27 2.31
N ALA A 118 8.63 8.52 2.24
CA ALA A 118 9.05 9.32 3.39
C ALA A 118 7.98 10.37 3.75
N ARG A 119 7.60 10.40 5.02
CA ARG A 119 6.59 11.30 5.58
C ARG A 119 7.18 12.09 6.73
N GLU A 120 6.50 13.14 7.13
CA GLU A 120 6.76 13.90 8.34
C GLU A 120 8.24 14.32 8.50
N ASN A 121 8.93 13.85 9.53
CA ASN A 121 10.32 14.18 9.82
C ASN A 121 11.32 13.11 9.33
N ALA A 122 10.90 12.12 8.56
CA ALA A 122 11.73 11.00 8.14
C ALA A 122 13.02 11.48 7.45
N THR A 123 14.14 10.90 7.83
CA THR A 123 15.43 11.22 7.22
C THR A 123 15.91 10.04 6.38
N VAL A 124 16.20 10.29 5.09
CA VAL A 124 16.56 9.25 4.12
C VAL A 124 17.93 9.54 3.50
N TRP A 125 18.83 8.59 3.56
CA TRP A 125 20.06 8.52 2.77
C TRP A 125 19.89 7.44 1.70
N ALA A 126 19.84 7.86 0.44
CA ALA A 126 19.50 7.00 -0.70
C ALA A 126 20.66 6.88 -1.69
N GLY A 127 20.95 5.67 -2.13
CA GLY A 127 21.82 5.42 -3.27
C GLY A 127 21.24 5.93 -4.58
N SER A 128 22.04 6.09 -5.61
CA SER A 128 21.69 6.78 -6.87
C SER A 128 20.45 6.23 -7.60
N ILE A 129 20.18 4.94 -7.47
CA ILE A 129 19.06 4.26 -8.14
C ILE A 129 17.83 4.06 -7.24
N VAL A 130 17.89 4.50 -5.98
CA VAL A 130 16.76 4.47 -5.04
C VAL A 130 15.76 5.55 -5.44
N THR A 131 14.47 5.20 -5.44
CA THR A 131 13.40 6.21 -5.62
C THR A 131 12.83 6.58 -4.26
N VAL A 132 12.82 7.88 -3.95
CA VAL A 132 12.28 8.42 -2.71
C VAL A 132 11.05 9.27 -3.02
N TYR A 133 9.89 8.85 -2.55
CA TYR A 133 8.66 9.62 -2.59
C TYR A 133 8.51 10.42 -1.30
N LYS A 134 8.46 11.74 -1.40
CA LYS A 134 8.05 12.62 -0.29
C LYS A 134 6.54 12.68 -0.27
N GLU A 135 5.92 12.10 0.74
CA GLU A 135 4.46 12.10 0.90
C GLU A 135 4.05 13.21 1.87
N THR A 136 3.09 14.04 1.46
CA THR A 136 2.58 15.19 2.23
C THR A 136 1.14 14.97 2.71
N ARG A 137 0.51 13.82 2.37
CA ARG A 137 -0.89 13.50 2.66
C ARG A 137 -1.29 13.64 4.14
N PHE A 138 -0.35 13.45 5.06
CA PHE A 138 -0.61 13.52 6.50
C PHE A 138 0.00 14.77 7.16
N GLY A 139 0.44 15.73 6.35
CA GLY A 139 1.07 16.96 6.78
C GLY A 139 2.34 17.28 6.00
N PRO A 140 2.94 18.47 6.19
CA PRO A 140 4.12 18.88 5.44
C PRO A 140 5.30 17.95 5.75
N PHE A 141 6.00 17.50 4.70
CA PHE A 141 7.26 16.80 4.85
C PHE A 141 8.34 17.76 5.40
N ARG A 142 8.79 17.55 6.61
CA ARG A 142 9.83 18.32 7.31
C ARG A 142 11.16 17.58 7.38
N GLY A 143 11.18 16.32 6.94
CA GLY A 143 12.34 15.46 6.96
C GLY A 143 13.43 15.86 5.96
N ARG A 144 14.46 15.04 5.88
CA ARG A 144 15.61 15.27 5.00
C ARG A 144 15.82 14.10 4.05
N VAL A 145 16.03 14.37 2.77
CA VAL A 145 16.44 13.35 1.78
C VAL A 145 17.78 13.75 1.19
N GLN A 146 18.74 12.83 1.20
CA GLN A 146 20.05 12.97 0.60
C GLN A 146 20.30 11.83 -0.40
N GLY A 147 20.52 12.18 -1.65
CA GLY A 147 20.72 11.22 -2.75
C GLY A 147 19.40 10.63 -3.29
N GLY A 148 19.53 9.68 -4.21
CA GLY A 148 18.42 9.01 -4.86
C GLY A 148 17.65 9.90 -5.86
N ARG A 149 16.67 9.28 -6.52
CA ARG A 149 15.69 9.97 -7.34
C ARG A 149 14.55 10.44 -6.45
N VAL A 150 14.49 11.73 -6.16
CA VAL A 150 13.45 12.30 -5.31
C VAL A 150 12.23 12.67 -6.15
N VAL A 151 11.07 12.12 -5.78
CA VAL A 151 9.76 12.44 -6.35
C VAL A 151 8.94 13.08 -5.24
N VAL A 152 8.54 14.33 -5.43
CA VAL A 152 7.58 14.97 -4.53
C VAL A 152 6.20 14.48 -4.95
N LYS A 153 5.60 13.61 -4.14
CA LYS A 153 4.20 13.24 -4.29
C LYS A 153 3.38 14.45 -3.85
N ARG A 154 2.79 15.14 -4.80
CA ARG A 154 1.76 16.14 -4.47
C ARG A 154 0.61 15.37 -3.84
N ASP A 155 0.01 15.97 -2.82
CA ASP A 155 -1.22 15.43 -2.26
C ASP A 155 -2.24 15.25 -3.38
N ALA A 156 -2.88 14.09 -3.40
CA ALA A 156 -4.02 13.89 -4.28
C ALA A 156 -5.05 15.02 -4.09
N ASP A 157 -5.04 15.64 -2.91
CA ASP A 157 -5.91 16.75 -2.54
C ASP A 157 -5.67 18.04 -3.34
N GLU A 158 -4.51 18.19 -3.97
CA GLU A 158 -4.17 19.35 -4.79
C GLU A 158 -4.21 19.05 -6.30
N MET A 159 -4.44 17.78 -6.69
CA MET A 159 -4.42 17.39 -8.10
C MET A 159 -5.78 17.63 -8.76
N THR A 160 -5.77 18.25 -9.94
CA THR A 160 -6.90 18.15 -10.85
C THR A 160 -7.04 16.73 -11.38
N GLY A 161 -8.21 16.36 -11.93
CA GLY A 161 -8.39 15.04 -12.56
C GLY A 161 -7.32 14.74 -13.62
N GLU A 162 -6.95 15.76 -14.43
CA GLU A 162 -5.91 15.63 -15.46
C GLU A 162 -4.51 15.36 -14.85
N GLN A 163 -4.15 16.09 -13.79
CA GLN A 163 -2.88 15.89 -13.09
C GLN A 163 -2.82 14.51 -12.45
N TRP A 164 -3.94 14.05 -11.87
CA TRP A 164 -4.04 12.74 -11.28
C TRP A 164 -3.89 11.64 -12.34
N CYS A 165 -4.61 11.72 -13.47
CA CYS A 165 -4.48 10.76 -14.57
C CYS A 165 -3.04 10.65 -15.07
N ARG A 166 -2.36 11.79 -15.24
CA ARG A 166 -0.95 11.81 -15.65
C ARG A 166 -0.03 11.13 -14.62
N THR A 167 -0.26 11.37 -13.32
CA THR A 167 0.56 10.81 -12.25
C THR A 167 0.31 9.32 -12.06
N ALA A 168 -0.95 8.88 -12.19
CA ALA A 168 -1.37 7.50 -12.07
C ALA A 168 -1.18 6.68 -13.37
N LEU A 169 -0.65 7.32 -14.44
CA LEU A 169 -0.46 6.71 -15.77
C LEU A 169 -1.77 6.19 -16.39
N VAL A 170 -2.88 6.88 -16.11
CA VAL A 170 -4.18 6.59 -16.71
C VAL A 170 -4.19 7.05 -18.16
N HIS A 171 -4.66 6.19 -19.05
CA HIS A 171 -4.91 6.57 -20.44
C HIS A 171 -6.07 7.57 -20.51
N VAL A 172 -5.84 8.67 -21.18
CA VAL A 172 -6.86 9.67 -21.49
C VAL A 172 -6.91 9.78 -23.02
N ASP A 173 -8.08 9.53 -23.60
CA ASP A 173 -8.26 9.58 -25.04
C ASP A 173 -8.37 11.02 -25.59
N GLU A 174 -8.53 11.14 -26.92
CA GLU A 174 -8.60 12.43 -27.63
C GLU A 174 -9.85 13.24 -27.27
N ASP A 175 -10.91 12.56 -26.77
CA ASP A 175 -12.14 13.19 -26.30
C ASP A 175 -12.07 13.64 -24.84
N GLY A 176 -10.92 13.44 -24.18
CA GLY A 176 -10.68 13.78 -22.77
C GLY A 176 -11.33 12.82 -21.79
N MET A 177 -11.61 11.59 -22.22
CA MET A 177 -12.15 10.54 -21.36
C MET A 177 -11.02 9.75 -20.71
N ALA A 178 -11.06 9.63 -19.40
CA ALA A 178 -10.14 8.77 -18.63
C ALA A 178 -10.60 7.32 -18.65
N HIS A 179 -9.70 6.40 -18.95
CA HIS A 179 -9.92 4.95 -18.96
C HIS A 179 -9.47 4.35 -17.62
N LEU A 180 -10.41 3.86 -16.86
CA LEU A 180 -10.25 3.45 -15.47
C LEU A 180 -10.84 2.06 -15.24
N PHE A 181 -10.62 1.51 -14.05
CA PHE A 181 -11.06 0.14 -13.75
C PHE A 181 -11.92 0.06 -12.51
N LYS A 182 -12.89 -0.85 -12.57
CA LYS A 182 -13.78 -1.21 -11.48
C LYS A 182 -13.75 -2.71 -11.25
N ALA A 183 -13.61 -3.13 -9.99
CA ALA A 183 -13.82 -4.51 -9.57
C ALA A 183 -15.20 -4.67 -8.94
N THR A 184 -15.88 -5.78 -9.26
CA THR A 184 -17.21 -6.15 -8.79
C THR A 184 -17.24 -7.63 -8.43
N ASP A 185 -18.34 -8.09 -7.85
CA ASP A 185 -18.60 -9.51 -7.67
C ASP A 185 -18.90 -10.22 -9.00
N SER A 186 -19.26 -11.50 -8.94
CA SER A 186 -19.61 -12.35 -10.09
C SER A 186 -20.86 -11.89 -10.84
N GLU A 187 -21.73 -11.09 -10.23
CA GLU A 187 -22.96 -10.57 -10.82
C GLU A 187 -22.76 -9.16 -11.41
N GLY A 188 -21.58 -8.60 -11.31
CA GLY A 188 -21.25 -7.25 -11.76
C GLY A 188 -21.71 -6.18 -10.76
N VAL A 189 -21.90 -6.54 -9.48
CA VAL A 189 -22.32 -5.61 -8.43
C VAL A 189 -21.11 -5.18 -7.60
N SER A 190 -20.96 -3.88 -7.41
CA SER A 190 -19.92 -3.34 -6.53
C SER A 190 -20.33 -3.47 -5.06
N HIS A 191 -19.36 -3.41 -4.13
CA HIS A 191 -19.62 -3.46 -2.69
C HIS A 191 -20.72 -2.48 -2.19
N ARG A 192 -20.92 -1.37 -2.89
CA ARG A 192 -21.96 -0.38 -2.57
C ARG A 192 -23.25 -0.54 -3.38
N GLY A 193 -23.45 -1.66 -4.06
CA GLY A 193 -24.67 -2.00 -4.78
C GLY A 193 -24.77 -1.42 -6.19
N GLY A 194 -23.77 -0.68 -6.68
CA GLY A 194 -23.76 -0.22 -8.08
C GLY A 194 -23.59 -1.40 -9.04
N VAL A 195 -24.47 -1.51 -10.05
CA VAL A 195 -24.46 -2.57 -11.06
C VAL A 195 -23.72 -2.12 -12.30
N TYR A 196 -22.74 -2.91 -12.76
CA TYR A 196 -21.90 -2.61 -13.92
C TYR A 196 -22.19 -3.59 -15.05
N ARG A 197 -22.70 -3.08 -16.18
CA ARG A 197 -22.97 -3.84 -17.40
C ARG A 197 -22.38 -3.14 -18.61
N VAL A 198 -21.76 -3.89 -19.48
CA VAL A 198 -21.12 -3.34 -20.69
C VAL A 198 -22.14 -2.55 -21.52
N GLY A 199 -21.74 -1.35 -21.92
CA GLY A 199 -22.54 -0.39 -22.70
C GLY A 199 -23.44 0.52 -21.87
N GLU A 200 -23.63 0.25 -20.57
CA GLU A 200 -24.49 1.05 -19.69
C GLU A 200 -23.71 2.19 -18.99
N VAL A 201 -24.43 3.17 -18.50
CA VAL A 201 -23.92 4.22 -17.65
C VAL A 201 -24.37 3.95 -16.22
N VAL A 202 -23.41 3.89 -15.30
CA VAL A 202 -23.69 3.86 -13.87
C VAL A 202 -23.67 5.30 -13.38
N ASP A 203 -24.74 5.74 -12.75
CA ASP A 203 -24.95 7.11 -12.30
C ASP A 203 -25.18 7.18 -10.79
N ASP A 204 -24.40 7.97 -10.08
CA ASP A 204 -24.53 8.27 -8.65
C ASP A 204 -24.57 9.79 -8.40
N SER A 205 -25.03 10.55 -9.40
CA SER A 205 -25.08 12.01 -9.37
C SER A 205 -25.96 12.56 -8.24
N GLU A 206 -26.97 11.83 -7.82
CA GLU A 206 -27.83 12.21 -6.69
C GLU A 206 -27.07 12.20 -5.35
N ASN A 207 -26.10 11.30 -5.21
CA ASN A 207 -25.28 11.19 -4.01
C ASN A 207 -23.90 11.85 -4.18
N TRP A 208 -23.66 12.50 -5.32
CA TRP A 208 -22.36 13.09 -5.65
C TRP A 208 -21.94 14.16 -4.64
N LYS A 209 -20.73 13.99 -4.14
CA LYS A 209 -20.03 15.00 -3.35
C LYS A 209 -18.69 15.27 -4.03
N GLY A 210 -18.49 16.49 -4.49
CA GLY A 210 -17.25 16.92 -5.13
C GLY A 210 -16.07 17.08 -4.15
N ASP A 211 -16.20 16.60 -2.93
CA ASP A 211 -15.12 16.54 -1.94
C ASP A 211 -14.17 15.36 -2.22
N ARG A 212 -13.04 15.30 -1.53
CA ARG A 212 -12.01 14.27 -1.69
C ARG A 212 -12.06 13.15 -0.66
N PHE A 213 -13.19 12.98 -0.01
CA PHE A 213 -13.41 11.90 0.95
C PHE A 213 -14.04 10.69 0.27
N PHE A 214 -13.85 9.51 0.88
CA PHE A 214 -14.56 8.32 0.47
C PHE A 214 -16.08 8.49 0.68
N GLY A 215 -16.84 8.15 -0.34
CA GLY A 215 -18.29 8.31 -0.37
C GLY A 215 -18.74 9.39 -1.34
N GLY A 216 -20.04 9.41 -1.63
CA GLY A 216 -20.65 10.38 -2.56
C GLY A 216 -20.04 10.35 -3.95
N GLY A 217 -20.28 9.24 -4.69
CA GLY A 217 -19.80 9.01 -6.05
C GLY A 217 -19.20 7.62 -6.26
N LEU A 218 -18.94 7.31 -7.50
CA LEU A 218 -18.43 6.02 -7.98
C LEU A 218 -16.89 6.00 -7.93
N HIS A 219 -16.33 5.10 -7.11
CA HIS A 219 -14.88 4.96 -6.94
C HIS A 219 -14.29 4.04 -8.00
N VAL A 220 -13.18 4.45 -8.60
CA VAL A 220 -12.45 3.75 -9.66
C VAL A 220 -10.94 3.86 -9.45
N SER A 221 -10.19 3.00 -10.11
CA SER A 221 -8.73 2.90 -9.95
C SER A 221 -8.00 2.85 -11.30
N PRO A 222 -6.69 3.15 -11.33
CA PRO A 222 -5.90 3.17 -12.56
C PRO A 222 -5.66 1.80 -13.19
N SER A 223 -5.84 0.70 -12.41
CA SER A 223 -5.61 -0.65 -12.88
C SER A 223 -6.59 -1.64 -12.23
N PRO A 224 -6.82 -2.83 -12.83
CA PRO A 224 -7.65 -3.87 -12.25
C PRO A 224 -7.16 -4.30 -10.86
N SER A 225 -5.85 -4.47 -10.68
CA SER A 225 -5.27 -4.87 -9.40
C SER A 225 -5.50 -3.85 -8.28
N MET A 226 -5.43 -2.55 -8.60
CA MET A 226 -5.75 -1.48 -7.64
C MET A 226 -7.24 -1.41 -7.36
N ALA A 227 -8.09 -1.62 -8.39
CA ALA A 227 -9.54 -1.69 -8.22
C ALA A 227 -9.93 -2.83 -7.28
N LEU A 228 -9.29 -4.00 -7.43
CA LEU A 228 -9.50 -5.15 -6.55
C LEU A 228 -9.07 -4.85 -5.11
N ALA A 229 -7.88 -4.30 -4.91
CA ALA A 229 -7.37 -3.95 -3.57
C ALA A 229 -8.28 -2.96 -2.82
N ARG A 230 -9.13 -2.23 -3.54
CA ARG A 230 -10.08 -1.23 -2.99
C ARG A 230 -11.53 -1.68 -2.97
N SER A 231 -11.84 -2.85 -3.57
CA SER A 231 -13.22 -3.30 -3.76
C SER A 231 -13.93 -3.72 -2.48
N GLN A 232 -13.19 -4.06 -1.41
CA GLN A 232 -13.75 -4.66 -0.18
C GLN A 232 -14.56 -5.93 -0.45
N LEU A 233 -14.24 -6.65 -1.51
CA LEU A 233 -14.83 -7.95 -1.81
C LEU A 233 -14.10 -9.01 -0.97
N ASP A 234 -14.87 -9.82 -0.24
CA ASP A 234 -14.34 -10.78 0.73
C ASP A 234 -13.66 -12.00 0.08
N GLU A 235 -13.93 -12.29 -1.19
CA GLU A 235 -13.36 -13.44 -1.91
C GLU A 235 -12.90 -13.07 -3.32
N TRP A 236 -11.74 -13.61 -3.70
CA TRP A 236 -11.17 -13.49 -5.06
C TRP A 236 -11.93 -14.30 -6.12
N LYS A 237 -12.82 -15.22 -5.71
CA LYS A 237 -13.57 -16.08 -6.61
C LYS A 237 -14.72 -15.32 -7.25
N GLY A 238 -14.70 -15.28 -8.59
CA GLY A 238 -15.77 -14.68 -9.38
C GLY A 238 -15.70 -13.16 -9.47
N VAL A 239 -14.58 -12.53 -9.08
CA VAL A 239 -14.40 -11.09 -9.29
C VAL A 239 -14.36 -10.80 -10.79
N ARG A 240 -15.16 -9.82 -11.20
CA ARG A 240 -15.15 -9.27 -12.56
C ARG A 240 -14.53 -7.89 -12.58
N PHE A 241 -13.81 -7.60 -13.65
CA PHE A 241 -13.21 -6.29 -13.85
C PHE A 241 -13.86 -5.62 -15.06
N PHE A 242 -14.15 -4.34 -14.91
CA PHE A 242 -14.71 -3.54 -15.99
C PHE A 242 -13.78 -2.36 -16.26
N GLU A 243 -13.49 -2.14 -17.53
CA GLU A 243 -12.97 -0.86 -17.99
C GLU A 243 -14.15 0.11 -18.08
N VAL A 244 -13.98 1.26 -17.47
CA VAL A 244 -14.97 2.34 -17.42
C VAL A 244 -14.36 3.65 -17.84
N THR A 245 -15.17 4.55 -18.41
CA THR A 245 -14.73 5.87 -18.79
C THR A 245 -15.57 6.98 -18.16
N CYS A 246 -14.94 8.11 -17.92
CA CYS A 246 -15.60 9.36 -17.55
C CYS A 246 -14.76 10.57 -18.01
N PRO A 247 -15.37 11.75 -18.17
CA PRO A 247 -14.60 12.96 -18.45
C PRO A 247 -13.57 13.25 -17.36
N VAL A 248 -12.35 13.56 -17.75
CA VAL A 248 -11.27 13.91 -16.80
C VAL A 248 -11.66 15.09 -15.91
N SER A 249 -12.46 16.02 -16.45
CA SER A 249 -12.97 17.19 -15.71
C SER A 249 -13.93 16.85 -14.57
N GLU A 250 -14.56 15.67 -14.61
CA GLU A 250 -15.48 15.18 -13.56
C GLU A 250 -14.76 14.35 -12.50
N LEU A 251 -13.48 14.00 -12.69
CA LEU A 251 -12.70 13.21 -11.75
C LEU A 251 -12.28 14.01 -10.53
N VAL A 252 -12.53 13.45 -9.37
CA VAL A 252 -11.99 13.94 -8.09
C VAL A 252 -11.04 12.88 -7.51
N SER A 253 -9.77 13.25 -7.38
CA SER A 253 -8.75 12.38 -6.80
C SER A 253 -8.98 12.24 -5.28
N ILE A 254 -8.93 11.00 -4.78
CA ILE A 254 -9.02 10.68 -3.34
C ILE A 254 -7.64 10.26 -2.83
N SER A 255 -6.95 9.45 -3.59
CA SER A 255 -5.58 8.99 -3.31
C SER A 255 -4.85 8.71 -4.62
N ASP A 256 -3.61 8.26 -4.54
CA ASP A 256 -2.82 7.96 -5.74
C ASP A 256 -3.41 6.82 -6.59
N ASP A 257 -4.20 5.95 -5.98
CA ASP A 257 -4.73 4.72 -6.55
C ASP A 257 -6.27 4.70 -6.65
N VAL A 258 -6.93 5.78 -6.21
CA VAL A 258 -8.39 5.92 -6.25
C VAL A 258 -8.78 7.33 -6.60
N CYS A 259 -9.70 7.45 -7.53
CA CYS A 259 -10.49 8.65 -7.79
C CYS A 259 -11.99 8.31 -7.78
N LYS A 260 -12.83 9.32 -7.83
CA LYS A 260 -14.27 9.16 -7.96
C LYS A 260 -14.85 10.08 -9.02
N ALA A 261 -15.99 9.65 -9.57
CA ALA A 261 -16.78 10.42 -10.52
C ALA A 261 -18.28 10.30 -10.19
N PRO A 262 -19.12 11.26 -10.63
CA PRO A 262 -20.56 11.15 -10.45
C PRO A 262 -21.19 10.03 -11.30
N ARG A 263 -20.62 9.77 -12.46
CA ARG A 263 -21.10 8.77 -13.42
C ARG A 263 -19.94 8.13 -14.18
N LEU A 264 -20.14 6.89 -14.60
CA LEU A 264 -19.16 6.10 -15.33
C LEU A 264 -19.86 5.37 -16.49
N ARG A 265 -19.27 5.38 -17.69
CA ARG A 265 -19.69 4.53 -18.78
C ARG A 265 -18.89 3.24 -18.74
N VAL A 266 -19.57 2.10 -18.73
CA VAL A 266 -18.93 0.78 -18.77
C VAL A 266 -18.61 0.45 -20.22
N VAL A 267 -17.32 0.36 -20.55
CA VAL A 267 -16.83 0.14 -21.92
C VAL A 267 -16.83 -1.34 -22.24
N ARG A 268 -16.20 -2.14 -21.40
CA ARG A 268 -16.04 -3.59 -21.60
C ARG A 268 -15.64 -4.29 -20.32
N GLU A 269 -15.78 -5.62 -20.34
CA GLU A 269 -15.18 -6.49 -19.34
C GLU A 269 -13.74 -6.80 -19.73
N VAL A 270 -12.86 -6.88 -18.72
CA VAL A 270 -11.44 -7.15 -18.90
C VAL A 270 -10.96 -8.21 -17.91
N ASP A 271 -9.81 -8.80 -18.17
CA ASP A 271 -9.15 -9.69 -17.23
C ASP A 271 -8.42 -8.93 -16.13
N SER A 272 -7.71 -9.65 -15.25
CA SER A 272 -6.92 -9.06 -14.16
C SER A 272 -5.71 -8.22 -14.62
N TRP A 273 -5.34 -8.28 -15.89
CA TRP A 273 -4.27 -7.51 -16.52
C TRP A 273 -4.79 -6.27 -17.24
N GLY A 274 -6.11 -6.21 -17.47
CA GLY A 274 -6.79 -5.15 -18.22
C GLY A 274 -6.98 -5.44 -19.69
N ASP A 275 -6.71 -6.68 -20.12
CA ASP A 275 -6.94 -7.11 -21.49
C ASP A 275 -8.44 -7.44 -21.71
N PRO A 276 -9.02 -7.09 -22.88
CA PRO A 276 -10.42 -7.39 -23.19
C PRO A 276 -10.74 -8.88 -23.13
N LEU A 277 -11.89 -9.24 -22.53
CA LEU A 277 -12.42 -10.59 -22.52
C LEU A 277 -13.29 -10.86 -23.75
#